data_eb764280e5eb6791dd1569590ee40c59
#
_entry.id   eb764280e5eb6791dd1569590ee40c59
#
_cell.length_a   1.000
_cell.length_b   1.000
_cell.length_c   1.000
_cell.angle_alpha   90.00
_cell.angle_beta   90.00
_cell.angle_gamma   90.00
#
_symmetry.space_group_name_H-M   'P 1'
#
loop_
_entity.id
_entity.type
_entity.pdbx_description
1 polymer ?
#
loop_
_entity_poly.entity_id
_entity_poly.type
_entity_poly.pdbx_seq_one_letter_code
_entity_poly.pdbx_strand_id
1 'polypeptide(L)'
;CIRDRDSAGTFTITDIAPGTTLIIKETRAKDGYLLDDTPQTVKVKSNEVVTVEFRNQPKGNLIIVKQDSVTKEPLEGVEFKIVYADGSYVDAAGGTLSSTGLYRTDKAGKISISGISGTIVATEVKSIPGYTIDENTRTQTVVVNPNDTQTLHFYNTPVGGVEIIKVNEDDHSERIPNTTFEIRKTDDALVDTVTTGENGNVFVSLEDGSYYAKEVTSNKSFR
;
A
#
# COMPACT_ATOMS: atom_id res chain seq x y z
N CYS A 1 11.74 28.14 26.23
CA CYS A 1 11.30 28.91 25.06
C CYS A 1 11.38 27.99 23.83
N ILE A 2 10.30 27.86 23.10
CA ILE A 2 10.28 27.12 21.80
C ILE A 2 10.56 28.15 20.71
N ARG A 3 11.51 27.87 19.83
CA ARG A 3 11.85 28.69 18.66
C ARG A 3 11.65 27.85 17.40
N ASP A 4 10.90 28.39 16.44
CA ASP A 4 10.78 27.82 15.13
C ASP A 4 11.94 28.26 14.25
N ARG A 5 12.39 27.35 13.37
CA ARG A 5 13.44 27.60 12.38
C ARG A 5 12.88 28.33 11.15
N ASP A 6 13.74 29.09 10.49
CA ASP A 6 13.43 29.66 9.17
C ASP A 6 13.44 28.63 8.03
N SER A 7 13.25 29.10 6.78
CA SER A 7 13.26 28.24 5.59
C SER A 7 14.62 27.58 5.32
N ALA A 8 15.72 28.13 5.86
CA ALA A 8 17.06 27.56 5.78
C ALA A 8 17.36 26.55 6.91
N GLY A 9 16.40 26.33 7.82
CA GLY A 9 16.54 25.43 8.95
C GLY A 9 17.33 26.02 10.12
N THR A 10 17.52 27.35 10.15
CA THR A 10 18.32 28.06 11.17
C THR A 10 17.44 28.93 12.04
N PHE A 11 17.90 29.21 13.24
CA PHE A 11 17.41 30.30 14.08
C PHE A 11 18.55 30.87 14.92
N THR A 12 18.43 32.10 15.26
CA THR A 12 19.41 32.80 16.12
C THR A 12 18.75 33.28 17.41
N ILE A 13 19.43 33.12 18.53
CA ILE A 13 19.02 33.65 19.82
C ILE A 13 20.03 34.76 20.17
N THR A 14 19.54 35.98 20.39
CA THR A 14 20.33 37.14 20.75
C THR A 14 20.10 37.54 22.21
N ASP A 15 20.88 38.49 22.70
CA ASP A 15 20.74 39.12 24.01
C ASP A 15 20.89 38.15 25.20
N ILE A 16 21.78 37.17 25.03
CA ILE A 16 22.15 36.24 26.09
C ILE A 16 23.42 36.78 26.80
N ALA A 17 23.38 36.86 28.13
CA ALA A 17 24.50 37.29 28.90
C ALA A 17 25.72 36.38 28.72
N PRO A 18 26.95 36.93 28.53
CA PRO A 18 28.17 36.15 28.49
C PRO A 18 28.35 35.29 29.76
N GLY A 19 28.86 34.08 29.58
CA GLY A 19 29.00 33.10 30.67
C GLY A 19 27.77 32.20 30.89
N THR A 20 26.63 32.52 30.28
CA THR A 20 25.42 31.68 30.36
C THR A 20 25.67 30.35 29.69
N THR A 21 25.21 29.27 30.33
CA THR A 21 25.18 27.95 29.75
C THR A 21 23.75 27.63 29.22
N LEU A 22 23.62 27.29 27.95
CA LEU A 22 22.38 26.91 27.34
C LEU A 22 22.36 25.39 27.09
N ILE A 23 21.22 24.78 27.36
CA ILE A 23 20.91 23.43 26.95
C ILE A 23 19.87 23.54 25.84
N ILE A 24 20.21 23.03 24.66
CA ILE A 24 19.38 23.10 23.46
C ILE A 24 18.98 21.67 23.08
N LYS A 25 17.69 21.47 22.86
CA LYS A 25 17.11 20.16 22.50
C LYS A 25 16.13 20.33 21.36
N GLU A 26 16.20 19.46 20.36
CA GLU A 26 15.17 19.36 19.34
C GLU A 26 13.93 18.68 19.93
N THR A 27 12.75 19.24 19.71
CA THR A 27 11.48 18.71 20.22
C THR A 27 10.58 18.16 19.13
N ARG A 28 10.90 18.45 17.86
CA ARG A 28 10.16 17.96 16.69
C ARG A 28 11.07 17.94 15.47
N ALA A 29 11.22 16.78 14.84
CA ALA A 29 11.87 16.65 13.54
C ALA A 29 10.91 17.08 12.40
N LYS A 30 11.48 17.34 11.24
CA LYS A 30 10.71 17.47 9.99
C LYS A 30 10.10 16.12 9.63
N ASP A 31 8.92 16.13 9.00
CA ASP A 31 8.29 14.93 8.48
C ASP A 31 9.24 14.16 7.55
N GLY A 32 9.29 12.85 7.69
CA GLY A 32 10.23 11.97 6.99
C GLY A 32 11.60 11.84 7.65
N TYR A 33 11.83 12.48 8.82
CA TYR A 33 13.06 12.36 9.60
C TYR A 33 12.80 11.81 11.00
N LEU A 34 13.79 11.14 11.57
CA LEU A 34 13.78 10.74 12.97
C LEU A 34 14.16 11.93 13.84
N LEU A 35 13.50 12.06 14.99
CA LEU A 35 13.88 13.05 16.00
C LEU A 35 15.15 12.56 16.72
N ASP A 36 16.18 13.38 16.74
CA ASP A 36 17.30 13.26 17.68
C ASP A 36 17.08 14.26 18.82
N ASP A 37 16.58 13.75 19.93
CA ASP A 37 16.27 14.57 21.09
C ASP A 37 17.46 14.71 22.08
N THR A 38 18.65 14.32 21.66
CA THR A 38 19.89 14.46 22.45
C THR A 38 20.21 15.94 22.68
N PRO A 39 20.25 16.40 23.94
CA PRO A 39 20.51 17.78 24.21
C PRO A 39 21.97 18.13 23.95
N GLN A 40 22.19 19.33 23.38
CA GLN A 40 23.52 19.90 23.25
C GLN A 40 23.70 21.07 24.24
N THR A 41 24.85 21.14 24.89
CA THR A 41 25.16 22.17 25.88
C THR A 41 26.21 23.11 25.33
N VAL A 42 25.93 24.42 25.35
CA VAL A 42 26.86 25.45 24.91
C VAL A 42 27.01 26.56 25.95
N LYS A 43 28.21 27.12 26.07
CA LYS A 43 28.48 28.28 26.90
C LYS A 43 28.64 29.51 26.03
N VAL A 44 27.84 30.52 26.28
CA VAL A 44 27.89 31.80 25.56
C VAL A 44 29.11 32.59 25.99
N LYS A 45 29.88 33.09 25.02
CA LYS A 45 31.05 33.95 25.25
C LYS A 45 30.79 35.38 24.79
N SER A 46 31.56 36.31 25.33
CA SER A 46 31.46 37.71 24.95
C SER A 46 31.93 37.89 23.50
N ASN A 47 31.17 38.66 22.70
CA ASN A 47 31.49 39.02 21.32
C ASN A 47 31.69 37.78 20.37
N GLU A 48 31.14 36.63 20.72
CA GLU A 48 31.17 35.42 19.87
C GLU A 48 29.77 34.93 19.56
N VAL A 49 29.56 34.41 18.33
CA VAL A 49 28.40 33.62 17.98
C VAL A 49 28.82 32.16 18.08
N VAL A 50 28.17 31.39 18.97
CA VAL A 50 28.40 29.96 19.10
C VAL A 50 27.37 29.27 18.23
N THR A 51 27.82 28.44 17.28
CA THR A 51 26.96 27.64 16.40
C THR A 51 26.84 26.23 16.94
N VAL A 52 25.61 25.69 16.89
CA VAL A 52 25.27 24.30 17.24
C VAL A 52 24.57 23.69 16.06
N GLU A 53 24.96 22.50 15.70
CA GLU A 53 24.37 21.76 14.58
C GLU A 53 23.61 20.51 15.09
N PHE A 54 22.36 20.37 14.69
CA PHE A 54 21.56 19.15 14.89
C PHE A 54 21.38 18.44 13.54
N ARG A 55 21.52 17.12 13.56
CA ARG A 55 21.43 16.29 12.35
C ARG A 55 20.39 15.20 12.56
N ASN A 56 19.35 15.17 11.72
CA ASN A 56 18.35 14.14 11.73
C ASN A 56 18.58 13.13 10.60
N GLN A 57 18.32 11.87 10.88
CA GLN A 57 18.37 10.82 9.87
C GLN A 57 17.04 10.76 9.13
N PRO A 58 17.05 10.68 7.78
CA PRO A 58 15.84 10.37 7.03
C PRO A 58 15.28 8.99 7.44
N LYS A 59 13.98 8.89 7.56
CA LYS A 59 13.31 7.59 7.68
C LYS A 59 13.52 6.76 6.41
N GLY A 60 13.19 5.49 6.45
CA GLY A 60 13.32 4.56 5.32
C GLY A 60 12.05 4.45 4.47
N ASN A 61 12.02 3.44 3.61
CA ASN A 61 10.93 3.16 2.68
C ASN A 61 10.57 1.66 2.69
N LEU A 62 9.33 1.36 2.30
CA LEU A 62 8.85 0.01 2.05
C LEU A 62 8.28 -0.08 0.64
N ILE A 63 8.65 -1.12 -0.08
CA ILE A 63 8.06 -1.51 -1.36
C ILE A 63 7.44 -2.89 -1.19
N ILE A 64 6.17 -3.05 -1.58
CA ILE A 64 5.54 -4.35 -1.77
C ILE A 64 5.51 -4.62 -3.26
N VAL A 65 5.88 -5.83 -3.66
CA VAL A 65 5.80 -6.35 -5.02
C VAL A 65 4.88 -7.54 -5.02
N LYS A 66 3.79 -7.45 -5.78
CA LYS A 66 2.76 -8.48 -5.90
C LYS A 66 2.74 -9.05 -7.31
N GLN A 67 2.90 -10.36 -7.42
CA GLN A 67 3.05 -11.06 -8.70
C GLN A 67 2.29 -12.38 -8.73
N ASP A 68 1.98 -12.83 -9.94
CA ASP A 68 1.57 -14.21 -10.23
C ASP A 68 2.70 -15.19 -9.83
N SER A 69 2.35 -16.28 -9.16
CA SER A 69 3.33 -17.27 -8.67
C SER A 69 4.01 -18.05 -9.80
N VAL A 70 3.37 -18.16 -10.98
CA VAL A 70 3.84 -18.93 -12.13
C VAL A 70 4.52 -18.02 -13.15
N THR A 71 3.79 -17.03 -13.68
CA THR A 71 4.26 -16.16 -14.76
C THR A 71 5.16 -15.03 -14.31
N LYS A 72 5.10 -14.66 -13.02
CA LYS A 72 5.75 -13.48 -12.42
C LYS A 72 5.21 -12.14 -12.95
N GLU A 73 4.10 -12.15 -13.68
CA GLU A 73 3.43 -10.93 -14.10
C GLU A 73 2.89 -10.15 -12.89
N PRO A 74 2.89 -8.81 -12.94
CA PRO A 74 2.40 -7.98 -11.85
C PRO A 74 0.89 -8.12 -11.67
N LEU A 75 0.42 -8.12 -10.42
CA LEU A 75 -1.00 -8.17 -10.09
C LEU A 75 -1.47 -6.81 -9.54
N GLU A 76 -2.25 -6.08 -10.35
CA GLU A 76 -2.89 -4.81 -10.00
C GLU A 76 -4.14 -5.03 -9.14
N GLY A 77 -4.41 -4.11 -8.20
CA GLY A 77 -5.67 -4.08 -7.46
C GLY A 77 -5.75 -5.01 -6.25
N VAL A 78 -4.69 -5.74 -5.94
CA VAL A 78 -4.60 -6.60 -4.73
C VAL A 78 -4.53 -5.71 -3.49
N GLU A 79 -5.34 -6.02 -2.46
CA GLU A 79 -5.46 -5.20 -1.28
C GLU A 79 -4.64 -5.73 -0.10
N PHE A 80 -3.88 -4.83 0.51
CA PHE A 80 -3.03 -5.11 1.67
C PHE A 80 -3.44 -4.25 2.87
N LYS A 81 -3.38 -4.84 4.06
CA LYS A 81 -3.35 -4.10 5.32
C LYS A 81 -1.89 -3.95 5.75
N ILE A 82 -1.44 -2.70 5.91
CA ILE A 82 -0.06 -2.37 6.27
C ILE A 82 -0.09 -1.50 7.52
N VAL A 83 0.50 -2.00 8.60
CA VAL A 83 0.49 -1.37 9.93
C VAL A 83 1.85 -1.54 10.61
N TYR A 84 2.12 -0.75 11.64
CA TYR A 84 3.21 -1.03 12.57
C TYR A 84 2.90 -2.26 13.42
N ALA A 85 3.92 -2.85 14.04
CA ALA A 85 3.77 -4.04 14.89
C ALA A 85 2.82 -3.83 16.09
N ASP A 86 2.63 -2.60 16.54
CA ASP A 86 1.68 -2.22 17.58
C ASP A 86 0.24 -2.04 17.07
N GLY A 87 0.02 -2.24 15.77
CA GLY A 87 -1.26 -2.08 15.10
C GLY A 87 -1.61 -0.65 14.68
N SER A 88 -0.76 0.33 14.98
CA SER A 88 -0.95 1.71 14.53
C SER A 88 -0.77 1.82 13.02
N TYR A 89 -1.44 2.81 12.41
CA TYR A 89 -1.35 3.04 10.97
C TYR A 89 0.02 3.61 10.61
N VAL A 90 0.51 3.19 9.44
CA VAL A 90 1.78 3.68 8.92
C VAL A 90 1.65 5.15 8.56
N ASP A 91 2.40 6.00 9.28
CA ASP A 91 2.49 7.43 9.03
C ASP A 91 3.58 7.69 8.00
N ALA A 92 3.19 7.85 6.73
CA ALA A 92 4.12 8.05 5.63
C ALA A 92 4.29 9.54 5.33
N ALA A 93 5.51 10.05 5.40
CA ALA A 93 5.84 11.41 4.97
C ALA A 93 5.65 11.54 3.45
N GLY A 94 4.69 12.38 3.04
CA GLY A 94 4.40 12.64 1.62
C GLY A 94 3.61 11.53 0.91
N GLY A 95 3.22 10.47 1.61
CA GLY A 95 2.32 9.44 1.12
C GLY A 95 0.87 9.75 1.47
N THR A 96 -0.05 9.16 0.73
CA THR A 96 -1.46 9.17 1.09
C THR A 96 -1.61 8.32 2.36
N LEU A 97 -1.80 8.98 3.51
CA LEU A 97 -2.13 8.29 4.74
C LEU A 97 -3.42 7.49 4.54
N SER A 98 -3.33 6.19 4.63
CA SER A 98 -4.52 5.38 4.72
C SER A 98 -5.06 5.45 6.15
N SER A 99 -6.20 6.08 6.35
CA SER A 99 -6.89 6.09 7.65
C SER A 99 -7.41 4.72 8.07
N THR A 100 -7.27 3.72 7.22
CA THR A 100 -7.70 2.33 7.44
C THR A 100 -6.53 1.35 7.45
N GLY A 101 -5.32 1.78 7.07
CA GLY A 101 -4.17 0.91 6.84
C GLY A 101 -4.30 0.05 5.58
N LEU A 102 -5.30 0.31 4.72
CA LEU A 102 -5.53 -0.43 3.49
C LEU A 102 -4.86 0.26 2.29
N TYR A 103 -4.15 -0.53 1.51
CA TYR A 103 -3.43 -0.11 0.30
C TYR A 103 -3.73 -1.08 -0.83
N ARG A 104 -3.64 -0.60 -2.07
CA ARG A 104 -3.82 -1.44 -3.26
C ARG A 104 -2.60 -1.37 -4.16
N THR A 105 -2.27 -2.49 -4.79
CA THR A 105 -1.21 -2.55 -5.78
C THR A 105 -1.60 -1.78 -7.05
N ASP A 106 -0.62 -1.06 -7.60
CA ASP A 106 -0.73 -0.33 -8.86
C ASP A 106 -0.59 -1.27 -10.08
N LYS A 107 -0.59 -0.70 -11.30
CA LYS A 107 -0.40 -1.44 -12.57
C LYS A 107 0.91 -2.22 -12.65
N ALA A 108 1.92 -1.82 -11.90
CA ALA A 108 3.19 -2.53 -11.80
C ALA A 108 3.19 -3.58 -10.68
N GLY A 109 2.03 -3.86 -10.06
CA GLY A 109 1.89 -4.76 -8.92
C GLY A 109 2.55 -4.24 -7.65
N LYS A 110 2.71 -2.91 -7.49
CA LYS A 110 3.50 -2.33 -6.38
C LYS A 110 2.67 -1.46 -5.46
N ILE A 111 3.10 -1.44 -4.18
CA ILE A 111 2.76 -0.42 -3.19
C ILE A 111 4.08 0.17 -2.72
N SER A 112 4.21 1.50 -2.76
CA SER A 112 5.41 2.21 -2.29
C SER A 112 5.04 3.17 -1.16
N ILE A 113 5.70 3.01 -0.01
CA ILE A 113 5.49 3.83 1.18
C ILE A 113 6.83 4.42 1.60
N SER A 114 6.91 5.74 1.70
CA SER A 114 8.13 6.46 2.06
C SER A 114 7.99 7.15 3.39
N GLY A 115 9.12 7.46 4.04
CA GLY A 115 9.16 8.22 5.27
C GLY A 115 8.70 7.44 6.49
N ILE A 116 8.95 6.15 6.54
CA ILE A 116 8.60 5.22 7.61
C ILE A 116 9.85 4.63 8.26
N SER A 117 9.77 4.23 9.52
CA SER A 117 10.80 3.43 10.17
C SER A 117 10.22 2.64 11.34
N GLY A 118 10.76 1.46 11.59
CA GLY A 118 10.29 0.54 12.62
C GLY A 118 9.83 -0.78 12.05
N THR A 119 9.19 -1.60 12.87
CA THR A 119 8.68 -2.90 12.46
C THR A 119 7.32 -2.75 11.80
N ILE A 120 7.23 -3.17 10.54
CA ILE A 120 6.02 -3.10 9.71
C ILE A 120 5.50 -4.52 9.49
N VAL A 121 4.19 -4.66 9.58
CA VAL A 121 3.44 -5.89 9.25
C VAL A 121 2.58 -5.60 8.02
N ALA A 122 2.82 -6.33 6.94
CA ALA A 122 2.04 -6.28 5.71
C ALA A 122 1.26 -7.59 5.56
N THR A 123 -0.06 -7.50 5.45
CA THR A 123 -0.96 -8.65 5.28
C THR A 123 -1.80 -8.46 4.04
N GLU A 124 -1.76 -9.41 3.12
CA GLU A 124 -2.71 -9.45 2.02
C GLU A 124 -4.11 -9.79 2.55
N VAL A 125 -5.08 -8.92 2.29
CA VAL A 125 -6.45 -9.07 2.82
C VAL A 125 -7.46 -9.41 1.74
N LYS A 126 -7.15 -9.08 0.47
CA LYS A 126 -8.04 -9.38 -0.65
C LYS A 126 -7.23 -9.56 -1.93
N SER A 127 -7.45 -10.72 -2.60
CA SER A 127 -6.93 -10.97 -3.94
C SER A 127 -7.82 -10.34 -5.02
N ILE A 128 -7.36 -10.42 -6.26
CA ILE A 128 -8.16 -10.14 -7.45
C ILE A 128 -8.84 -11.43 -7.96
N PRO A 129 -9.92 -11.31 -8.74
CA PRO A 129 -10.57 -12.48 -9.36
C PRO A 129 -9.55 -13.34 -10.14
N GLY A 130 -9.71 -14.64 -10.08
CA GLY A 130 -8.81 -15.59 -10.76
C GLY A 130 -7.57 -15.98 -9.98
N TYR A 131 -7.42 -15.52 -8.72
CA TYR A 131 -6.25 -15.82 -7.89
C TYR A 131 -6.62 -16.17 -6.46
N THR A 132 -5.90 -17.13 -5.88
CA THR A 132 -5.96 -17.44 -4.44
C THR A 132 -4.80 -16.81 -3.68
N ILE A 133 -5.08 -16.41 -2.44
CA ILE A 133 -4.06 -15.97 -1.48
C ILE A 133 -3.36 -17.22 -0.93
N ASP A 134 -2.02 -17.20 -0.86
CA ASP A 134 -1.28 -18.20 -0.10
C ASP A 134 -1.33 -17.85 1.40
N GLU A 135 -2.10 -18.59 2.16
CA GLU A 135 -2.32 -18.36 3.59
C GLU A 135 -1.02 -18.46 4.42
N ASN A 136 -0.01 -19.20 3.94
CA ASN A 136 1.27 -19.33 4.64
C ASN A 136 2.16 -18.11 4.50
N THR A 137 2.02 -17.36 3.41
CA THR A 137 2.87 -16.20 3.08
C THR A 137 2.10 -14.89 3.01
N ARG A 138 0.78 -14.90 3.27
CA ARG A 138 -0.08 -13.71 3.20
C ARG A 138 0.32 -12.58 4.15
N THR A 139 1.05 -12.91 5.23
CA THR A 139 1.54 -11.93 6.21
C THR A 139 3.05 -11.99 6.29
N GLN A 140 3.70 -10.85 6.10
CA GLN A 140 5.14 -10.70 6.24
C GLN A 140 5.46 -9.52 7.15
N THR A 141 6.54 -9.65 7.92
CA THR A 141 7.02 -8.62 8.83
C THR A 141 8.43 -8.21 8.43
N VAL A 142 8.70 -6.91 8.45
CA VAL A 142 10.02 -6.37 8.12
C VAL A 142 10.37 -5.19 9.03
N VAL A 143 11.66 -5.01 9.31
CA VAL A 143 12.16 -3.83 10.00
C VAL A 143 12.71 -2.86 8.95
N VAL A 144 12.11 -1.66 8.89
CA VAL A 144 12.59 -0.57 8.04
C VAL A 144 13.48 0.35 8.87
N ASN A 145 14.76 0.36 8.59
CA ASN A 145 15.73 1.22 9.24
C ASN A 145 15.81 2.62 8.58
N PRO A 146 16.36 3.63 9.26
CA PRO A 146 16.65 4.92 8.65
C PRO A 146 17.54 4.78 7.41
N ASN A 147 17.30 5.59 6.39
CA ASN A 147 18.01 5.57 5.10
C ASN A 147 17.94 4.25 4.33
N ASP A 148 17.04 3.34 4.70
CA ASP A 148 16.93 2.01 4.10
C ASP A 148 15.67 1.89 3.24
N THR A 149 15.69 0.96 2.29
CA THR A 149 14.52 0.57 1.51
C THR A 149 14.36 -0.94 1.59
N GLN A 150 13.27 -1.37 2.21
CA GLN A 150 12.91 -2.78 2.28
C GLN A 150 11.90 -3.14 1.22
N THR A 151 12.02 -4.35 0.65
CA THR A 151 11.08 -4.87 -0.35
C THR A 151 10.52 -6.20 0.13
N LEU A 152 9.20 -6.33 0.12
CA LEU A 152 8.47 -7.56 0.39
C LEU A 152 7.87 -8.09 -0.90
N HIS A 153 8.03 -9.38 -1.16
CA HIS A 153 7.47 -10.07 -2.32
C HIS A 153 6.32 -10.97 -1.90
N PHE A 154 5.18 -10.81 -2.57
CA PHE A 154 4.00 -11.64 -2.39
C PHE A 154 3.58 -12.26 -3.71
N TYR A 155 3.16 -13.50 -3.66
CA TYR A 155 2.74 -14.27 -4.83
C TYR A 155 1.34 -14.83 -4.62
N ASN A 156 0.49 -14.74 -5.66
CA ASN A 156 -0.78 -15.47 -5.67
C ASN A 156 -0.76 -16.50 -6.77
N THR A 157 -1.45 -17.60 -6.51
CA THR A 157 -1.56 -18.69 -7.47
C THR A 157 -2.81 -18.49 -8.30
N PRO A 158 -2.71 -18.54 -9.64
CA PRO A 158 -3.88 -18.51 -10.49
C PRO A 158 -4.75 -19.74 -10.20
N VAL A 159 -6.05 -19.53 -10.14
CA VAL A 159 -7.03 -20.62 -10.03
C VAL A 159 -7.54 -20.99 -11.41
N GLY A 160 -7.86 -22.25 -11.61
CA GLY A 160 -8.59 -22.70 -12.80
C GLY A 160 -9.97 -22.05 -12.85
N GLY A 161 -10.47 -21.81 -14.05
CA GLY A 161 -11.80 -21.23 -14.21
C GLY A 161 -12.07 -20.73 -15.63
N VAL A 162 -13.19 -20.05 -15.75
CA VAL A 162 -13.68 -19.49 -17.02
C VAL A 162 -13.95 -18.00 -16.83
N GLU A 163 -13.41 -17.16 -17.69
CA GLU A 163 -13.87 -15.79 -17.84
C GLU A 163 -14.98 -15.73 -18.86
N ILE A 164 -16.14 -15.22 -18.46
CA ILE A 164 -17.27 -14.96 -19.33
C ILE A 164 -17.23 -13.49 -19.71
N ILE A 165 -17.25 -13.22 -21.00
CA ILE A 165 -17.28 -11.88 -21.56
C ILE A 165 -18.57 -11.75 -22.36
N LYS A 166 -19.45 -10.83 -21.96
CA LYS A 166 -20.66 -10.51 -22.69
C LYS A 166 -20.43 -9.30 -23.58
N VAL A 167 -20.71 -9.44 -24.87
CA VAL A 167 -20.56 -8.40 -25.88
C VAL A 167 -21.86 -8.24 -26.68
N ASN A 168 -22.00 -7.10 -27.35
CA ASN A 168 -23.03 -6.86 -28.34
C ASN A 168 -22.75 -7.73 -29.58
N GLU A 169 -23.79 -8.32 -30.18
CA GLU A 169 -23.70 -9.16 -31.37
C GLU A 169 -23.22 -8.37 -32.60
N ASP A 170 -23.67 -7.13 -32.73
CA ASP A 170 -23.35 -6.26 -33.87
C ASP A 170 -22.03 -5.52 -33.69
N ASP A 171 -21.60 -5.29 -32.43
CA ASP A 171 -20.33 -4.65 -32.08
C ASP A 171 -19.64 -5.36 -30.92
N HIS A 172 -18.73 -6.26 -31.23
CA HIS A 172 -18.00 -7.04 -30.24
C HIS A 172 -17.06 -6.21 -29.36
N SER A 173 -16.83 -4.92 -29.67
CA SER A 173 -16.09 -4.02 -28.78
C SER A 173 -16.98 -3.46 -27.66
N GLU A 174 -18.31 -3.48 -27.85
CA GLU A 174 -19.26 -3.06 -26.83
C GLU A 174 -19.48 -4.16 -25.81
N ARG A 175 -19.08 -3.90 -24.57
CA ARG A 175 -19.21 -4.80 -23.40
C ARG A 175 -20.57 -4.59 -22.73
N ILE A 176 -21.24 -5.70 -22.39
CA ILE A 176 -22.58 -5.65 -21.79
C ILE A 176 -22.50 -6.02 -20.31
N PRO A 177 -22.70 -5.06 -19.38
CA PRO A 177 -22.75 -5.32 -17.95
C PRO A 177 -24.11 -5.85 -17.51
N ASN A 178 -24.17 -6.34 -16.26
CA ASN A 178 -25.41 -6.76 -15.59
C ASN A 178 -26.16 -7.90 -16.31
N THR A 179 -25.43 -8.78 -17.00
CA THR A 179 -25.98 -10.01 -17.58
C THR A 179 -25.68 -11.18 -16.64
N THR A 180 -26.70 -11.95 -16.29
CA THR A 180 -26.59 -13.07 -15.35
C THR A 180 -26.51 -14.40 -16.08
N PHE A 181 -25.57 -15.23 -15.65
CA PHE A 181 -25.34 -16.57 -16.14
C PHE A 181 -25.47 -17.61 -15.01
N GLU A 182 -26.10 -18.73 -15.29
CA GLU A 182 -25.98 -19.95 -14.51
C GLU A 182 -24.84 -20.80 -15.07
N ILE A 183 -23.94 -21.23 -14.20
CA ILE A 183 -22.87 -22.17 -14.52
C ILE A 183 -23.34 -23.55 -14.06
N ARG A 184 -23.38 -24.48 -14.98
CA ARG A 184 -23.92 -25.83 -14.74
C ARG A 184 -22.95 -26.91 -15.20
N LYS A 185 -22.97 -28.06 -14.52
CA LYS A 185 -22.33 -29.27 -15.00
C LYS A 185 -23.13 -29.86 -16.17
N THR A 186 -22.52 -30.81 -16.90
CA THR A 186 -23.17 -31.47 -18.04
C THR A 186 -24.38 -32.32 -17.66
N ASP A 187 -24.55 -32.65 -16.39
CA ASP A 187 -25.72 -33.30 -15.80
C ASP A 187 -26.82 -32.33 -15.33
N ASP A 188 -26.71 -31.07 -15.73
CA ASP A 188 -27.61 -29.97 -15.39
C ASP A 188 -27.54 -29.45 -13.92
N ALA A 189 -26.63 -29.98 -13.10
CA ALA A 189 -26.45 -29.52 -11.75
C ALA A 189 -25.94 -28.09 -11.74
N LEU A 190 -26.62 -27.19 -11.00
CA LEU A 190 -26.19 -25.80 -10.82
C LEU A 190 -24.93 -25.77 -9.96
N VAL A 191 -23.89 -25.08 -10.45
CA VAL A 191 -22.62 -24.85 -9.75
C VAL A 191 -22.57 -23.45 -9.15
N ASP A 192 -22.91 -22.44 -9.97
CA ASP A 192 -22.88 -21.04 -9.55
C ASP A 192 -23.84 -20.19 -10.38
N THR A 193 -24.14 -18.99 -9.88
CA THR A 193 -24.88 -17.96 -10.61
C THR A 193 -24.10 -16.66 -10.53
N VAL A 194 -23.66 -16.15 -11.67
CA VAL A 194 -22.75 -15.02 -11.77
C VAL A 194 -23.31 -13.92 -12.67
N THR A 195 -22.92 -12.67 -12.41
CA THR A 195 -23.39 -11.52 -13.20
C THR A 195 -22.19 -10.71 -13.66
N THR A 196 -22.19 -10.30 -14.95
CA THR A 196 -21.13 -9.47 -15.51
C THR A 196 -21.06 -8.11 -14.82
N GLY A 197 -19.84 -7.69 -14.45
CA GLY A 197 -19.56 -6.39 -13.88
C GLY A 197 -19.64 -5.25 -14.91
N GLU A 198 -19.24 -4.04 -14.49
CA GLU A 198 -19.27 -2.83 -15.33
C GLU A 198 -18.49 -2.99 -16.66
N ASN A 199 -17.45 -3.80 -16.66
CA ASN A 199 -16.63 -4.08 -17.85
C ASN A 199 -17.20 -5.21 -18.72
N GLY A 200 -18.43 -5.68 -18.47
CA GLY A 200 -19.10 -6.74 -19.21
C GLY A 200 -18.44 -8.13 -19.06
N ASN A 201 -17.64 -8.35 -18.03
CA ASN A 201 -17.01 -9.64 -17.75
C ASN A 201 -17.27 -10.13 -16.33
N VAL A 202 -17.11 -11.44 -16.13
CA VAL A 202 -17.10 -12.09 -14.82
C VAL A 202 -16.22 -13.33 -14.89
N PHE A 203 -15.40 -13.53 -13.86
CA PHE A 203 -14.60 -14.75 -13.71
C PHE A 203 -15.30 -15.72 -12.77
N VAL A 204 -15.30 -16.99 -13.15
CA VAL A 204 -15.84 -18.12 -12.36
C VAL A 204 -14.73 -19.11 -12.09
N SER A 205 -14.39 -19.34 -10.82
CA SER A 205 -13.45 -20.40 -10.44
C SER A 205 -14.13 -21.75 -10.54
N LEU A 206 -13.53 -22.68 -11.27
CA LEU A 206 -14.08 -24.00 -11.51
C LEU A 206 -13.00 -25.07 -11.28
N GLU A 207 -13.40 -26.19 -10.70
CA GLU A 207 -12.58 -27.39 -10.64
C GLU A 207 -12.47 -28.03 -12.04
N ASP A 208 -11.56 -28.99 -12.19
CA ASP A 208 -11.45 -29.76 -13.44
C ASP A 208 -12.78 -30.46 -13.76
N GLY A 209 -13.26 -30.22 -14.95
CA GLY A 209 -14.56 -30.76 -15.36
C GLY A 209 -15.10 -30.15 -16.65
N SER A 210 -16.30 -30.60 -17.03
CA SER A 210 -17.05 -30.08 -18.18
C SER A 210 -18.24 -29.28 -17.68
N TYR A 211 -18.34 -28.04 -18.13
CA TYR A 211 -19.37 -27.11 -17.72
C TYR A 211 -19.98 -26.40 -18.93
N TYR A 212 -21.15 -25.82 -18.74
CA TYR A 212 -21.70 -24.84 -19.66
C TYR A 212 -22.24 -23.63 -18.93
N ALA A 213 -22.22 -22.49 -19.59
CA ALA A 213 -22.82 -21.26 -19.11
C ALA A 213 -24.15 -21.02 -19.84
N LYS A 214 -25.19 -20.73 -19.07
CA LYS A 214 -26.52 -20.40 -19.60
C LYS A 214 -26.91 -18.99 -19.18
N GLU A 215 -27.11 -18.11 -20.14
CA GLU A 215 -27.65 -16.77 -19.85
C GLU A 215 -29.09 -16.89 -19.34
N VAL A 216 -29.40 -16.31 -18.19
CA VAL A 216 -30.73 -16.37 -17.57
C VAL A 216 -31.40 -15.00 -17.47
N THR A 217 -30.62 -13.94 -17.42
CA THR A 217 -31.13 -12.55 -17.56
C THR A 217 -30.18 -11.75 -18.39
N SER A 218 -30.68 -11.00 -19.36
CA SER A 218 -29.93 -10.02 -20.11
C SER A 218 -30.13 -8.62 -19.53
N ASN A 219 -29.19 -7.72 -19.80
CA ASN A 219 -29.39 -6.29 -19.57
C ASN A 219 -30.62 -5.82 -20.37
N LYS A 220 -31.53 -5.08 -19.71
CA LYS A 220 -32.82 -4.66 -20.34
C LYS A 220 -32.66 -3.77 -21.57
N SER A 221 -31.46 -3.23 -21.80
CA SER A 221 -31.12 -2.40 -22.96
C SER A 221 -30.73 -3.22 -24.20
N PHE A 222 -30.54 -4.52 -24.04
CA PHE A 222 -30.15 -5.45 -25.09
C PHE A 222 -31.14 -6.64 -25.10
N ARG A 223 -31.66 -6.98 -26.26
CA ARG A 223 -32.55 -8.13 -26.47
C ARG A 223 -31.87 -9.16 -27.33
#